data_b79531565a02e55e53db0a64a2c36a8c
#
_entry.id   b79531565a02e55e53db0a64a2c36a8c
#
_cell.length_a   1.000
_cell.length_b   1.000
_cell.length_c   1.000
_cell.angle_alpha   90.00
_cell.angle_beta   90.00
_cell.angle_gamma   90.00
#
_symmetry.space_group_name_H-M   'P 1'
#
loop_
_entity.id
_entity.type
_entity.pdbx_description
1 polymer ?
#
loop_
_entity_poly.entity_id
_entity_poly.type
_entity_poly.pdbx_seq_one_letter_code
_entity_poly.pdbx_strand_id
1 'polypeptide(L)'
;MSDFGDTLYYLSLMNYVILLPDSQLALSIITLSEMIPIFFKIMMGYLADKTKNKIHFIMLTQVFRFILYLLVGFIISFNPALRVILTISAINLLSDLAGQFENSLYLPIELQLIEEEEREQVFATTQSIASILNILFKLSGAVLVTLISYQALAFINATTFLVCALFMLLLRSQLAPLQKVEDRTDIEEENETEHHFLQEIKSAILHLKNIPHLLDYLLIIACLNGLFSIITPLIIAGITHNKNFTIINAATTISLAGVILTVANILGNISANTIFQNVALKKILYFALLGLPFLFLSFLIQNIWFCFLLLFLLGIASGAASPKFYGFLMNNLSPEKIGLFMSEIGTTMQLGIVGAQLSFSILIASISPVAISYFYLIISTLFTCWIFIKQRKKRTKGLL
;
A
#
# COMPACT_ATOMS: atom_id res chain seq x y z
N MET A 1 -13.46 1.76 -10.09
CA MET A 1 -14.45 0.66 -10.05
C MET A 1 -13.82 -0.61 -9.50
N SER A 2 -12.69 -1.10 -10.03
CA SER A 2 -12.00 -2.28 -9.50
C SER A 2 -11.62 -2.17 -8.03
N ASP A 3 -11.10 -1.01 -7.59
CA ASP A 3 -10.71 -0.79 -6.19
C ASP A 3 -11.88 -0.96 -5.20
N PHE A 4 -13.10 -0.65 -5.64
CA PHE A 4 -14.30 -0.92 -4.84
C PHE A 4 -14.50 -2.42 -4.65
N GLY A 5 -14.45 -3.17 -5.76
CA GLY A 5 -14.57 -4.62 -5.73
C GLY A 5 -13.48 -5.28 -4.90
N ASP A 6 -12.23 -4.85 -5.06
CA ASP A 6 -11.08 -5.35 -4.29
C ASP A 6 -11.23 -5.06 -2.80
N THR A 7 -11.74 -3.88 -2.42
CA THR A 7 -12.04 -3.54 -1.03
C THR A 7 -13.13 -4.44 -0.43
N LEU A 8 -14.22 -4.67 -1.18
CA LEU A 8 -15.30 -5.59 -0.76
C LEU A 8 -14.80 -7.01 -0.58
N TYR A 9 -14.02 -7.49 -1.54
CA TYR A 9 -13.44 -8.83 -1.50
C TYR A 9 -12.49 -8.98 -0.31
N TYR A 10 -11.59 -8.04 -0.08
CA TYR A 10 -10.66 -8.07 1.05
C TYR A 10 -11.40 -8.13 2.39
N LEU A 11 -12.41 -7.28 2.60
CA LEU A 11 -13.23 -7.31 3.82
C LEU A 11 -13.99 -8.64 3.97
N SER A 12 -14.50 -9.18 2.87
CA SER A 12 -15.15 -10.48 2.81
C SER A 12 -14.19 -11.60 3.23
N LEU A 13 -13.00 -11.64 2.64
CA LEU A 13 -11.98 -12.63 2.93
C LEU A 13 -11.52 -12.58 4.39
N MET A 14 -11.31 -11.37 4.94
CA MET A 14 -10.91 -11.18 6.32
C MET A 14 -11.99 -11.66 7.32
N ASN A 15 -13.28 -11.45 6.99
CA ASN A 15 -14.37 -11.98 7.81
C ASN A 15 -14.50 -13.50 7.68
N TYR A 16 -14.24 -14.05 6.49
CA TYR A 16 -14.23 -15.50 6.29
C TYR A 16 -13.12 -16.19 7.10
N VAL A 17 -11.94 -15.59 7.19
CA VAL A 17 -10.80 -16.09 7.99
C VAL A 17 -11.16 -16.23 9.48
N ILE A 18 -11.94 -15.30 10.02
CA ILE A 18 -12.33 -15.32 11.44
C ILE A 18 -13.20 -16.55 11.78
N LEU A 19 -13.86 -17.14 10.79
CA LEU A 19 -14.68 -18.34 10.94
C LEU A 19 -13.86 -19.64 11.00
N LEU A 20 -12.56 -19.59 10.67
CA LEU A 20 -11.70 -20.77 10.61
C LEU A 20 -11.13 -21.14 11.98
N PRO A 21 -11.03 -22.43 12.30
CA PRO A 21 -10.31 -22.89 13.49
C PRO A 21 -8.83 -22.45 13.48
N ASP A 22 -8.18 -22.55 12.31
CA ASP A 22 -6.77 -22.20 12.09
C ASP A 22 -6.63 -20.77 11.52
N SER A 23 -7.36 -19.81 12.09
CA SER A 23 -7.40 -18.42 11.58
C SER A 23 -6.02 -17.74 11.51
N GLN A 24 -5.09 -18.07 12.40
CA GLN A 24 -3.73 -17.52 12.40
C GLN A 24 -2.93 -17.97 11.19
N LEU A 25 -3.00 -19.26 10.86
CA LEU A 25 -2.33 -19.79 9.66
C LEU A 25 -2.95 -19.24 8.37
N ALA A 26 -4.29 -19.16 8.33
CA ALA A 26 -5.01 -18.55 7.21
C ALA A 26 -4.61 -17.09 7.01
N LEU A 27 -4.50 -16.31 8.09
CA LEU A 27 -4.07 -14.91 8.05
C LEU A 27 -2.62 -14.77 7.56
N SER A 28 -1.73 -15.68 7.99
CA SER A 28 -0.35 -15.74 7.49
C SER A 28 -0.30 -15.94 5.98
N ILE A 29 -1.06 -16.91 5.45
CA ILE A 29 -1.12 -17.23 4.03
C ILE A 29 -1.60 -16.03 3.21
N ILE A 30 -2.68 -15.37 3.66
CA ILE A 30 -3.22 -14.20 2.97
C ILE A 30 -2.20 -13.06 2.97
N THR A 31 -1.61 -12.76 4.14
CA THR A 31 -0.63 -11.67 4.23
C THR A 31 0.60 -11.95 3.34
N LEU A 32 1.05 -13.19 3.25
CA LEU A 32 2.11 -13.59 2.33
C LEU A 32 1.70 -13.41 0.86
N SER A 33 0.48 -13.82 0.49
CA SER A 33 0.00 -13.68 -0.88
C SER A 33 -0.11 -12.23 -1.34
N GLU A 34 -0.48 -11.32 -0.45
CA GLU A 34 -0.54 -9.86 -0.73
C GLU A 34 0.86 -9.22 -0.85
N MET A 35 1.87 -9.79 -0.17
CA MET A 35 3.24 -9.28 -0.22
C MET A 35 3.95 -9.63 -1.53
N ILE A 36 3.71 -10.83 -2.08
CA ILE A 36 4.45 -11.34 -3.25
C ILE A 36 4.34 -10.40 -4.47
N PRO A 37 3.17 -9.84 -4.84
CA PRO A 37 3.05 -8.91 -5.97
C PRO A 37 3.93 -7.68 -5.86
N ILE A 38 4.23 -7.23 -4.64
CA ILE A 38 5.09 -6.08 -4.37
C ILE A 38 6.52 -6.34 -4.88
N PHE A 39 7.06 -7.55 -4.67
CA PHE A 39 8.37 -7.93 -5.19
C PHE A 39 8.41 -7.93 -6.73
N PHE A 40 7.30 -8.35 -7.34
CA PHE A 40 7.21 -8.45 -8.79
C PHE A 40 6.86 -7.13 -9.48
N LYS A 41 6.58 -6.05 -8.72
CA LYS A 41 6.17 -4.75 -9.28
C LYS A 41 7.16 -4.22 -10.32
N ILE A 42 8.46 -4.27 -10.04
CA ILE A 42 9.51 -3.81 -10.98
C ILE A 42 9.49 -4.66 -12.24
N MET A 43 9.37 -5.99 -12.10
CA MET A 43 9.32 -6.90 -13.23
C MET A 43 8.05 -6.67 -14.08
N MET A 44 6.90 -6.42 -13.43
CA MET A 44 5.65 -6.11 -14.12
C MET A 44 5.73 -4.77 -14.86
N GLY A 45 6.39 -3.76 -14.28
CA GLY A 45 6.70 -2.50 -14.96
C GLY A 45 7.54 -2.72 -16.22
N TYR A 46 8.65 -3.45 -16.10
CA TYR A 46 9.49 -3.79 -17.23
C TYR A 46 8.76 -4.55 -18.35
N LEU A 47 7.89 -5.51 -18.00
CA LEU A 47 7.05 -6.21 -18.97
C LEU A 47 6.04 -5.28 -19.63
N ALA A 48 5.48 -4.33 -18.88
CA ALA A 48 4.54 -3.33 -19.39
C ALA A 48 5.22 -2.38 -20.39
N ASP A 49 6.46 -1.95 -20.11
CA ASP A 49 7.24 -1.09 -21.00
C ASP A 49 7.51 -1.78 -22.35
N LYS A 50 7.81 -3.07 -22.35
CA LYS A 50 8.01 -3.88 -23.57
C LYS A 50 6.72 -4.24 -24.32
N THR A 51 5.56 -3.93 -23.75
CA THR A 51 4.27 -4.31 -24.33
C THR A 51 3.80 -3.30 -25.36
N LYS A 52 3.72 -3.70 -26.64
CA LYS A 52 3.33 -2.83 -27.76
C LYS A 52 1.83 -2.49 -27.72
N ASN A 53 0.93 -3.36 -27.56
CA ASN A 53 -0.53 -3.12 -27.60
C ASN A 53 -1.13 -2.88 -26.21
N LYS A 54 -0.71 -1.83 -25.49
CA LYS A 54 -1.07 -1.57 -24.09
C LYS A 54 -2.59 -1.63 -23.82
N ILE A 55 -3.40 -0.99 -24.65
CA ILE A 55 -4.86 -0.98 -24.50
C ILE A 55 -5.46 -2.39 -24.59
N HIS A 56 -4.94 -3.22 -25.52
CA HIS A 56 -5.40 -4.59 -25.65
C HIS A 56 -5.06 -5.43 -24.41
N PHE A 57 -3.85 -5.28 -23.89
CA PHE A 57 -3.42 -5.98 -22.68
C PHE A 57 -4.16 -5.50 -21.43
N ILE A 58 -4.50 -4.21 -21.30
CA ILE A 58 -5.38 -3.71 -20.23
C ILE A 58 -6.74 -4.43 -20.27
N MET A 59 -7.37 -4.54 -21.42
CA MET A 59 -8.64 -5.27 -21.55
C MET A 59 -8.47 -6.76 -21.23
N LEU A 60 -7.38 -7.37 -21.68
CA LEU A 60 -7.10 -8.79 -21.42
C LEU A 60 -6.90 -9.07 -19.93
N THR A 61 -6.15 -8.22 -19.22
CA THR A 61 -5.96 -8.36 -17.77
C THR A 61 -7.26 -8.18 -17.00
N GLN A 62 -8.11 -7.24 -17.39
CA GLN A 62 -9.42 -7.04 -16.76
C GLN A 62 -10.35 -8.25 -16.97
N VAL A 63 -10.40 -8.83 -18.18
CA VAL A 63 -11.15 -10.08 -18.45
C VAL A 63 -10.55 -11.25 -17.68
N PHE A 64 -9.23 -11.35 -17.60
CA PHE A 64 -8.55 -12.39 -16.83
C PHE A 64 -8.90 -12.28 -15.33
N ARG A 65 -8.84 -11.09 -14.74
CA ARG A 65 -9.23 -10.85 -13.35
C ARG A 65 -10.71 -11.12 -13.11
N PHE A 66 -11.59 -10.76 -14.05
CA PHE A 66 -13.01 -11.13 -14.02
C PHE A 66 -13.19 -12.65 -13.89
N ILE A 67 -12.52 -13.45 -14.72
CA ILE A 67 -12.60 -14.92 -14.68
C ILE A 67 -12.07 -15.45 -13.34
N LEU A 68 -10.95 -14.93 -12.85
CA LEU A 68 -10.38 -15.34 -11.58
C LEU A 68 -11.34 -15.10 -10.41
N TYR A 69 -11.99 -13.93 -10.34
CA TYR A 69 -12.94 -13.65 -9.27
C TYR A 69 -14.29 -14.35 -9.43
N LEU A 70 -14.69 -14.73 -10.64
CA LEU A 70 -15.79 -15.67 -10.82
C LEU A 70 -15.45 -17.03 -10.17
N LEU A 71 -14.25 -17.56 -10.39
CA LEU A 71 -13.80 -18.79 -9.74
C LEU A 71 -13.78 -18.66 -8.22
N VAL A 72 -13.29 -17.53 -7.69
CA VAL A 72 -13.35 -17.24 -6.24
C VAL A 72 -14.79 -17.30 -5.72
N GLY A 73 -15.76 -16.71 -6.45
CA GLY A 73 -17.18 -16.72 -6.07
C GLY A 73 -17.75 -18.12 -5.94
N PHE A 74 -17.32 -19.06 -6.78
CA PHE A 74 -17.70 -20.48 -6.65
C PHE A 74 -16.96 -21.17 -5.50
N ILE A 75 -15.67 -20.91 -5.32
CA ILE A 75 -14.83 -21.58 -4.32
C ILE A 75 -15.20 -21.14 -2.89
N ILE A 76 -15.52 -19.87 -2.67
CA ILE A 76 -15.84 -19.33 -1.34
C ILE A 76 -17.18 -19.86 -0.80
N SER A 77 -18.00 -20.46 -1.65
CA SER A 77 -19.25 -21.10 -1.23
C SER A 77 -19.05 -22.45 -0.54
N PHE A 78 -17.86 -23.06 -0.66
CA PHE A 78 -17.54 -24.28 0.08
C PHE A 78 -17.38 -24.03 1.57
N ASN A 79 -17.52 -25.09 2.38
CA ASN A 79 -17.32 -24.99 3.82
C ASN A 79 -15.95 -24.38 4.17
N PRO A 80 -15.88 -23.47 5.15
CA PRO A 80 -14.65 -22.83 5.58
C PRO A 80 -13.56 -23.85 5.92
N ALA A 81 -12.46 -23.82 5.16
CA ALA A 81 -11.33 -24.72 5.34
C ALA A 81 -10.03 -24.06 4.86
N LEU A 82 -8.90 -24.46 5.43
CA LEU A 82 -7.59 -23.91 5.05
C LEU A 82 -7.28 -24.10 3.55
N ARG A 83 -7.67 -25.24 2.96
CA ARG A 83 -7.53 -25.49 1.52
C ARG A 83 -8.27 -24.47 0.64
N VAL A 84 -9.43 -23.99 1.11
CA VAL A 84 -10.21 -22.95 0.41
C VAL A 84 -9.42 -21.64 0.43
N ILE A 85 -8.87 -21.26 1.59
CA ILE A 85 -8.01 -20.07 1.71
C ILE A 85 -6.77 -20.17 0.82
N LEU A 86 -6.08 -21.30 0.82
CA LEU A 86 -4.91 -21.51 -0.05
C LEU A 86 -5.25 -21.30 -1.54
N THR A 87 -6.36 -21.86 -1.99
CA THR A 87 -6.79 -21.72 -3.38
C THR A 87 -7.18 -20.28 -3.71
N ILE A 88 -7.96 -19.65 -2.83
CA ILE A 88 -8.37 -18.24 -3.00
C ILE A 88 -7.16 -17.31 -2.97
N SER A 89 -6.21 -17.52 -2.05
CA SER A 89 -4.98 -16.70 -1.98
C SER A 89 -4.09 -16.87 -3.22
N ALA A 90 -4.02 -18.08 -3.79
CA ALA A 90 -3.30 -18.30 -5.04
C ALA A 90 -3.97 -17.59 -6.23
N ILE A 91 -5.30 -17.61 -6.31
CA ILE A 91 -6.06 -16.88 -7.32
C ILE A 91 -5.87 -15.37 -7.14
N ASN A 92 -5.95 -14.86 -5.90
CA ASN A 92 -5.73 -13.45 -5.59
C ASN A 92 -4.32 -13.00 -6.00
N LEU A 93 -3.30 -13.80 -5.67
CA LEU A 93 -1.92 -13.54 -6.08
C LEU A 93 -1.79 -13.36 -7.60
N LEU A 94 -2.41 -14.23 -8.38
CA LEU A 94 -2.42 -14.11 -9.85
C LEU A 94 -3.15 -12.85 -10.32
N SER A 95 -4.27 -12.52 -9.70
CA SER A 95 -5.02 -11.30 -9.97
C SER A 95 -4.20 -10.05 -9.65
N ASP A 96 -3.50 -10.02 -8.52
CA ASP A 96 -2.71 -8.86 -8.09
C ASP A 96 -1.48 -8.66 -8.97
N LEU A 97 -0.83 -9.74 -9.41
CA LEU A 97 0.25 -9.67 -10.40
C LEU A 97 -0.26 -9.08 -11.73
N ALA A 98 -1.42 -9.54 -12.21
CA ALA A 98 -2.05 -8.97 -13.40
C ALA A 98 -2.43 -7.49 -13.18
N GLY A 99 -2.90 -7.11 -11.98
CA GLY A 99 -3.20 -5.73 -11.61
C GLY A 99 -1.96 -4.83 -11.57
N GLN A 100 -0.83 -5.31 -11.07
CA GLN A 100 0.44 -4.56 -11.10
C GLN A 100 0.91 -4.32 -12.54
N PHE A 101 0.79 -5.32 -13.40
CA PHE A 101 1.09 -5.19 -14.82
C PHE A 101 0.14 -4.18 -15.49
N GLU A 102 -1.17 -4.30 -15.27
CA GLU A 102 -2.20 -3.39 -15.78
C GLU A 102 -1.92 -1.94 -15.37
N ASN A 103 -1.65 -1.69 -14.09
CA ASN A 103 -1.36 -0.34 -13.58
C ASN A 103 -0.13 0.28 -14.25
N SER A 104 0.87 -0.54 -14.58
CA SER A 104 2.05 -0.06 -15.29
C SER A 104 1.76 0.29 -16.75
N LEU A 105 0.77 -0.32 -17.38
CA LEU A 105 0.34 0.01 -18.76
C LEU A 105 -0.42 1.34 -18.85
N TYR A 106 -1.07 1.79 -17.78
CA TYR A 106 -1.82 3.06 -17.79
C TYR A 106 -0.91 4.29 -17.82
N LEU A 107 0.22 4.26 -17.10
CA LEU A 107 1.07 5.43 -16.92
C LEU A 107 1.53 6.11 -18.22
N PRO A 108 2.03 5.39 -19.24
CA PRO A 108 2.41 6.02 -20.51
C PRO A 108 1.22 6.66 -21.23
N ILE A 109 0.04 6.02 -21.16
CA ILE A 109 -1.19 6.54 -21.79
C ILE A 109 -1.64 7.83 -21.09
N GLU A 110 -1.60 7.87 -19.75
CA GLU A 110 -1.96 9.04 -18.94
C GLU A 110 -1.02 10.22 -19.26
N LEU A 111 0.27 9.98 -19.36
CA LEU A 111 1.27 11.02 -19.67
C LEU A 111 1.09 11.63 -21.07
N GLN A 112 0.53 10.89 -22.03
CA GLN A 112 0.21 11.39 -23.36
C GLN A 112 -1.12 12.17 -23.42
N LEU A 113 -2.04 11.90 -22.49
CA LEU A 113 -3.34 12.57 -22.40
C LEU A 113 -3.26 13.92 -21.68
N ILE A 114 -2.28 14.12 -20.80
CA ILE A 114 -2.22 15.26 -19.90
C ILE A 114 -1.04 16.16 -20.33
N GLU A 115 -1.34 17.41 -20.62
CA GLU A 115 -0.32 18.43 -20.92
C GLU A 115 0.63 18.59 -19.73
N GLU A 116 1.89 18.88 -20.02
CA GLU A 116 2.96 18.87 -19.02
C GLU A 116 2.70 19.85 -17.88
N GLU A 117 2.13 21.01 -18.19
CA GLU A 117 1.76 22.06 -17.25
C GLU A 117 0.59 21.67 -16.32
N GLU A 118 -0.29 20.75 -16.76
CA GLU A 118 -1.46 20.33 -15.99
C GLU A 118 -1.25 19.04 -15.18
N ARG A 119 -0.15 18.33 -15.41
CA ARG A 119 0.11 17.00 -14.77
C ARG A 119 0.01 17.06 -13.25
N GLU A 120 0.63 18.06 -12.62
CA GLU A 120 0.60 18.19 -11.14
C GLU A 120 -0.82 18.36 -10.63
N GLN A 121 -1.62 19.22 -11.25
CA GLN A 121 -3.00 19.48 -10.84
C GLN A 121 -3.91 18.26 -11.08
N VAL A 122 -3.76 17.58 -12.20
CA VAL A 122 -4.53 16.36 -12.51
C VAL A 122 -4.18 15.24 -11.54
N PHE A 123 -2.89 14.98 -11.28
CA PHE A 123 -2.48 13.98 -10.29
C PHE A 123 -2.99 14.30 -8.88
N ALA A 124 -2.89 15.55 -8.43
CA ALA A 124 -3.39 15.97 -7.11
C ALA A 124 -4.91 15.77 -7.01
N THR A 125 -5.66 16.12 -8.06
CA THR A 125 -7.12 15.94 -8.12
C THR A 125 -7.50 14.47 -8.12
N THR A 126 -6.85 13.66 -8.93
CA THR A 126 -7.08 12.21 -9.01
C THR A 126 -6.79 11.54 -7.66
N GLN A 127 -5.68 11.89 -7.01
CA GLN A 127 -5.33 11.37 -5.68
C GLN A 127 -6.36 11.76 -4.61
N SER A 128 -6.89 12.97 -4.68
CA SER A 128 -7.93 13.45 -3.75
C SER A 128 -9.24 12.68 -3.96
N ILE A 129 -9.67 12.50 -5.20
CA ILE A 129 -10.86 11.69 -5.56
C ILE A 129 -10.66 10.25 -5.11
N ALA A 130 -9.52 9.64 -5.39
CA ALA A 130 -9.20 8.28 -4.98
C ALA A 130 -9.27 8.11 -3.45
N SER A 131 -8.78 9.09 -2.69
CA SER A 131 -8.85 9.08 -1.22
C SER A 131 -10.29 9.13 -0.70
N ILE A 132 -11.13 9.99 -1.27
CA ILE A 132 -12.56 10.08 -0.92
C ILE A 132 -13.28 8.77 -1.26
N LEU A 133 -13.07 8.24 -2.46
CA LEU A 133 -13.65 6.96 -2.89
C LEU A 133 -13.20 5.81 -1.98
N ASN A 134 -11.96 5.77 -1.56
CA ASN A 134 -11.44 4.74 -0.65
C ASN A 134 -12.17 4.74 0.70
N ILE A 135 -12.50 5.93 1.25
CA ILE A 135 -13.31 6.04 2.46
C ILE A 135 -14.71 5.49 2.22
N LEU A 136 -15.36 5.91 1.13
CA LEU A 136 -16.71 5.46 0.78
C LEU A 136 -16.75 3.94 0.55
N PHE A 137 -15.74 3.38 -0.10
CA PHE A 137 -15.61 1.94 -0.35
C PHE A 137 -15.46 1.14 0.94
N LYS A 138 -14.63 1.60 1.88
CA LYS A 138 -14.45 0.95 3.18
C LYS A 138 -15.73 0.99 4.02
N LEU A 139 -16.43 2.12 4.04
CA LEU A 139 -17.69 2.25 4.80
C LEU A 139 -18.80 1.41 4.18
N SER A 140 -19.00 1.49 2.85
CA SER A 140 -20.00 0.68 2.16
C SER A 140 -19.65 -0.82 2.25
N GLY A 141 -18.38 -1.17 2.14
CA GLY A 141 -17.89 -2.53 2.29
C GLY A 141 -18.21 -3.12 3.66
N ALA A 142 -18.01 -2.36 4.74
CA ALA A 142 -18.36 -2.79 6.09
C ALA A 142 -19.85 -3.12 6.24
N VAL A 143 -20.72 -2.34 5.62
CA VAL A 143 -22.18 -2.59 5.62
C VAL A 143 -22.52 -3.80 4.75
N LEU A 144 -21.98 -3.85 3.51
CA LEU A 144 -22.30 -4.91 2.56
C LEU A 144 -21.87 -6.30 3.04
N VAL A 145 -20.71 -6.40 3.69
CA VAL A 145 -20.22 -7.69 4.27
C VAL A 145 -21.17 -8.24 5.34
N THR A 146 -21.96 -7.38 5.99
CA THR A 146 -22.96 -7.83 6.98
C THR A 146 -24.32 -8.18 6.39
N LEU A 147 -24.63 -7.66 5.19
CA LEU A 147 -25.94 -7.80 4.56
C LEU A 147 -26.00 -8.89 3.48
N ILE A 148 -24.88 -9.17 2.84
CA ILE A 148 -24.83 -10.09 1.70
C ILE A 148 -23.75 -11.16 1.89
N SER A 149 -23.92 -12.30 1.23
CA SER A 149 -22.99 -13.44 1.35
C SER A 149 -21.61 -13.14 0.77
N TYR A 150 -20.58 -13.80 1.29
CA TYR A 150 -19.22 -13.73 0.76
C TYR A 150 -19.14 -14.10 -0.72
N GLN A 151 -19.97 -15.04 -1.16
CA GLN A 151 -20.10 -15.42 -2.56
C GLN A 151 -20.61 -14.26 -3.42
N ALA A 152 -21.67 -13.59 -2.99
CA ALA A 152 -22.21 -12.44 -3.71
C ALA A 152 -21.20 -11.27 -3.78
N LEU A 153 -20.43 -11.05 -2.72
CA LEU A 153 -19.36 -10.05 -2.70
C LEU A 153 -18.24 -10.36 -3.72
N ALA A 154 -17.84 -11.63 -3.84
CA ALA A 154 -16.88 -12.06 -4.84
C ALA A 154 -17.41 -11.87 -6.27
N PHE A 155 -18.69 -12.15 -6.54
CA PHE A 155 -19.32 -11.88 -7.85
C PHE A 155 -19.47 -10.39 -8.14
N ILE A 156 -19.73 -9.55 -7.13
CA ILE A 156 -19.71 -8.09 -7.28
C ILE A 156 -18.30 -7.65 -7.69
N ASN A 157 -17.25 -8.15 -7.02
CA ASN A 157 -15.88 -7.84 -7.41
C ASN A 157 -15.59 -8.27 -8.86
N ALA A 158 -15.94 -9.51 -9.24
CA ALA A 158 -15.82 -9.96 -10.62
C ALA A 158 -16.50 -8.98 -11.59
N THR A 159 -17.74 -8.58 -11.30
CA THR A 159 -18.52 -7.68 -12.15
C THR A 159 -17.84 -6.31 -12.32
N THR A 160 -17.14 -5.79 -11.30
CA THR A 160 -16.40 -4.53 -11.43
C THR A 160 -15.32 -4.59 -12.49
N PHE A 161 -14.58 -5.72 -12.60
CA PHE A 161 -13.59 -5.93 -13.67
C PHE A 161 -14.23 -6.02 -15.05
N LEU A 162 -15.38 -6.71 -15.16
CA LEU A 162 -16.11 -6.77 -16.42
C LEU A 162 -16.55 -5.37 -16.86
N VAL A 163 -17.08 -4.55 -15.95
CA VAL A 163 -17.48 -3.18 -16.22
C VAL A 163 -16.26 -2.35 -16.67
N CYS A 164 -15.11 -2.49 -16.02
CA CYS A 164 -13.88 -1.82 -16.44
C CYS A 164 -13.45 -2.23 -17.85
N ALA A 165 -13.50 -3.55 -18.18
CA ALA A 165 -13.20 -4.04 -19.52
C ALA A 165 -14.15 -3.47 -20.60
N LEU A 166 -15.44 -3.37 -20.29
CA LEU A 166 -16.43 -2.76 -21.18
C LEU A 166 -16.17 -1.27 -21.40
N PHE A 167 -15.83 -0.51 -20.34
CA PHE A 167 -15.43 0.89 -20.47
C PHE A 167 -14.19 1.06 -21.34
N MET A 168 -13.16 0.23 -21.14
CA MET A 168 -11.96 0.25 -21.99
C MET A 168 -12.27 -0.08 -23.45
N LEU A 169 -13.20 -1.02 -23.69
CA LEU A 169 -13.66 -1.35 -25.03
C LEU A 169 -14.35 -0.15 -25.71
N LEU A 170 -15.18 0.60 -24.98
CA LEU A 170 -15.85 1.82 -25.48
C LEU A 170 -14.84 2.94 -25.79
N LEU A 171 -13.81 3.11 -24.94
CA LEU A 171 -12.79 4.13 -25.10
C LEU A 171 -11.69 3.74 -26.11
N ARG A 172 -11.62 2.48 -26.53
CA ARG A 172 -10.56 1.95 -27.39
C ARG A 172 -10.33 2.79 -28.65
N SER A 173 -11.40 3.24 -29.30
CA SER A 173 -11.29 4.03 -30.54
C SER A 173 -10.66 5.40 -30.32
N GLN A 174 -10.84 5.98 -29.14
CA GLN A 174 -10.27 7.28 -28.75
C GLN A 174 -8.81 7.17 -28.30
N LEU A 175 -8.47 6.06 -27.65
CA LEU A 175 -7.12 5.81 -27.11
C LEU A 175 -6.16 5.18 -28.13
N ALA A 176 -6.66 4.49 -29.14
CA ALA A 176 -5.83 3.82 -30.15
C ALA A 176 -4.85 4.74 -30.92
N PRO A 177 -5.14 6.02 -31.21
CA PRO A 177 -4.17 6.92 -31.84
C PRO A 177 -2.95 7.22 -30.98
N LEU A 178 -3.11 7.31 -29.64
CA LEU A 178 -2.03 7.58 -28.68
C LEU A 178 -0.99 6.46 -28.67
N GLN A 179 -1.44 5.21 -28.69
CA GLN A 179 -0.57 4.05 -28.73
C GLN A 179 0.34 4.00 -29.96
N LYS A 180 -0.12 4.46 -31.12
CA LYS A 180 0.67 4.48 -32.36
C LYS A 180 1.86 5.47 -32.32
N VAL A 181 1.80 6.47 -31.47
CA VAL A 181 2.90 7.43 -31.28
C VAL A 181 4.02 6.77 -30.46
N GLU A 182 3.66 6.02 -29.41
CA GLU A 182 4.61 5.33 -28.55
C GLU A 182 5.37 4.22 -29.30
N ASP A 183 4.68 3.42 -30.11
CA ASP A 183 5.30 2.36 -30.93
C ASP A 183 6.38 2.89 -31.92
N ARG A 184 6.40 4.21 -32.19
CA ARG A 184 7.40 4.83 -33.07
C ARG A 184 8.63 5.35 -32.34
N THR A 185 8.47 5.80 -31.09
CA THR A 185 9.57 6.29 -30.26
C THR A 185 10.43 5.16 -29.68
N ASP A 186 9.83 4.02 -29.35
CA ASP A 186 10.53 2.87 -28.76
C ASP A 186 11.54 2.19 -29.71
N ILE A 187 11.42 2.38 -31.03
CA ILE A 187 12.29 1.73 -32.03
C ILE A 187 13.69 2.36 -32.06
N GLU A 188 13.83 3.62 -31.61
CA GLU A 188 15.10 4.36 -31.65
C GLU A 188 15.96 4.17 -30.38
N GLU A 189 15.39 3.75 -29.24
CA GLU A 189 16.09 3.66 -27.94
C GLU A 189 16.57 2.24 -27.54
N GLU A 190 16.29 1.18 -28.29
CA GLU A 190 16.44 -0.22 -27.86
C GLU A 190 17.89 -0.75 -27.75
N ASN A 191 18.92 0.00 -28.13
CA ASN A 191 20.29 -0.55 -28.28
C ASN A 191 21.33 -0.19 -27.20
N GLU A 192 21.01 0.62 -26.16
CA GLU A 192 22.04 1.08 -25.20
C GLU A 192 21.75 0.82 -23.70
N THR A 193 20.67 0.18 -23.28
CA THR A 193 20.08 0.43 -21.96
C THR A 193 20.47 -0.48 -20.78
N GLU A 194 20.98 -1.70 -20.96
CA GLU A 194 21.17 -2.60 -19.79
C GLU A 194 22.43 -2.30 -18.96
N HIS A 195 23.54 -1.94 -19.56
CA HIS A 195 24.78 -1.68 -18.81
C HIS A 195 24.80 -0.30 -18.15
N HIS A 196 24.14 0.70 -18.72
CA HIS A 196 24.02 2.03 -18.15
C HIS A 196 23.09 2.08 -16.93
N PHE A 197 21.96 1.36 -16.95
CA PHE A 197 20.95 1.40 -15.90
C PHE A 197 21.49 1.00 -14.51
N LEU A 198 22.26 -0.09 -14.41
CA LEU A 198 22.86 -0.51 -13.12
C LEU A 198 23.91 0.48 -12.60
N GLN A 199 24.65 1.12 -13.51
CA GLN A 199 25.62 2.16 -13.15
C GLN A 199 24.91 3.44 -12.69
N GLU A 200 23.81 3.81 -13.30
CA GLU A 200 23.00 4.96 -12.93
C GLU A 200 22.35 4.75 -11.55
N ILE A 201 21.77 3.57 -11.28
CA ILE A 201 21.25 3.22 -9.94
C ILE A 201 22.37 3.35 -8.89
N LYS A 202 23.54 2.78 -9.16
CA LYS A 202 24.66 2.86 -8.22
C LYS A 202 25.13 4.30 -7.97
N SER A 203 25.17 5.13 -9.00
CA SER A 203 25.51 6.56 -8.89
C SER A 203 24.44 7.33 -8.11
N ALA A 204 23.17 7.02 -8.33
CA ALA A 204 22.03 7.60 -7.60
C ALA A 204 22.09 7.26 -6.10
N ILE A 205 22.31 5.99 -5.74
CA ILE A 205 22.49 5.56 -4.35
C ILE A 205 23.65 6.32 -3.67
N LEU A 206 24.76 6.48 -4.37
CA LEU A 206 25.92 7.22 -3.85
C LEU A 206 25.59 8.71 -3.66
N HIS A 207 24.82 9.30 -4.57
CA HIS A 207 24.37 10.69 -4.46
C HIS A 207 23.41 10.89 -3.29
N LEU A 208 22.42 10.00 -3.13
CA LEU A 208 21.47 10.04 -2.02
C LEU A 208 22.17 9.96 -0.64
N LYS A 209 23.28 9.23 -0.55
CA LYS A 209 24.08 9.15 0.69
C LYS A 209 24.72 10.49 1.10
N ASN A 210 24.97 11.36 0.13
CA ASN A 210 25.60 12.66 0.37
C ASN A 210 24.60 13.74 0.79
N ILE A 211 23.28 13.51 0.64
CA ILE A 211 22.26 14.46 1.06
C ILE A 211 22.10 14.40 2.58
N PRO A 212 22.31 15.51 3.31
CA PRO A 212 22.21 15.51 4.77
C PRO A 212 20.82 15.03 5.24
N HIS A 213 20.79 14.18 6.25
CA HIS A 213 19.58 13.64 6.88
C HIS A 213 18.67 12.76 6.02
N LEU A 214 18.86 12.66 4.69
CA LEU A 214 17.98 11.90 3.79
C LEU A 214 17.87 10.43 4.21
N LEU A 215 18.99 9.76 4.44
CA LEU A 215 18.99 8.35 4.86
C LEU A 215 18.29 8.14 6.21
N ASP A 216 18.41 9.08 7.15
CA ASP A 216 17.71 8.99 8.43
C ASP A 216 16.19 9.13 8.22
N TYR A 217 15.74 10.05 7.34
CA TYR A 217 14.31 10.20 7.01
C TYR A 217 13.77 8.99 6.26
N LEU A 218 14.49 8.49 5.26
CA LEU A 218 14.10 7.29 4.52
C LEU A 218 13.94 6.08 5.43
N LEU A 219 14.89 5.86 6.33
CA LEU A 219 14.84 4.75 7.27
C LEU A 219 13.62 4.84 8.20
N ILE A 220 13.35 6.05 8.72
CA ILE A 220 12.21 6.27 9.60
C ILE A 220 10.90 6.06 8.83
N ILE A 221 10.77 6.63 7.64
CA ILE A 221 9.55 6.52 6.83
C ILE A 221 9.33 5.07 6.37
N ALA A 222 10.39 4.36 5.95
CA ALA A 222 10.29 2.95 5.59
C ALA A 222 9.84 2.07 6.77
N CYS A 223 10.36 2.33 7.97
CA CYS A 223 9.95 1.65 9.19
C CYS A 223 8.48 1.96 9.54
N LEU A 224 8.07 3.24 9.48
CA LEU A 224 6.68 3.66 9.72
C LEU A 224 5.72 2.99 8.74
N ASN A 225 6.02 3.04 7.44
CA ASN A 225 5.21 2.40 6.40
C ASN A 225 5.10 0.89 6.61
N GLY A 226 6.22 0.24 6.95
CA GLY A 226 6.24 -1.19 7.26
C GLY A 226 5.34 -1.52 8.45
N LEU A 227 5.49 -0.81 9.56
CA LEU A 227 4.70 -1.06 10.76
C LEU A 227 3.21 -0.70 10.58
N PHE A 228 2.89 0.32 9.76
CA PHE A 228 1.50 0.60 9.40
C PHE A 228 0.88 -0.48 8.52
N SER A 229 1.65 -1.12 7.64
CA SER A 229 1.13 -2.16 6.73
C SER A 229 0.61 -3.39 7.46
N ILE A 230 1.09 -3.68 8.66
CA ILE A 230 0.66 -4.83 9.48
C ILE A 230 -0.48 -4.52 10.44
N ILE A 231 -0.94 -3.26 10.54
CA ILE A 231 -1.96 -2.88 11.53
C ILE A 231 -3.28 -3.60 11.26
N THR A 232 -3.74 -3.66 10.02
CA THR A 232 -4.98 -4.38 9.68
C THR A 232 -4.88 -5.87 10.01
N PRO A 233 -3.86 -6.63 9.56
CA PRO A 233 -3.67 -8.01 9.98
C PRO A 233 -3.57 -8.17 11.50
N LEU A 234 -2.94 -7.23 12.20
CA LEU A 234 -2.82 -7.28 13.67
C LEU A 234 -4.16 -7.03 14.38
N ILE A 235 -5.02 -6.14 13.85
CA ILE A 235 -6.40 -5.95 14.35
C ILE A 235 -7.18 -7.26 14.19
N ILE A 236 -7.09 -7.92 13.04
CA ILE A 236 -7.76 -9.20 12.79
C ILE A 236 -7.28 -10.27 13.77
N ALA A 237 -5.96 -10.38 13.94
CA ALA A 237 -5.38 -11.30 14.93
C ALA A 237 -5.83 -10.98 16.37
N GLY A 238 -5.97 -9.70 16.73
CA GLY A 238 -6.51 -9.25 18.00
C GLY A 238 -7.98 -9.68 18.20
N ILE A 239 -8.80 -9.51 17.16
CA ILE A 239 -10.22 -9.91 17.17
C ILE A 239 -10.38 -11.43 17.29
N THR A 240 -9.55 -12.22 16.58
CA THR A 240 -9.60 -13.69 16.69
C THR A 240 -9.20 -14.19 18.07
N HIS A 241 -8.32 -13.47 18.75
CA HIS A 241 -7.90 -13.80 20.12
C HIS A 241 -8.91 -13.34 21.16
N ASN A 242 -9.50 -12.17 21.01
CA ASN A 242 -10.47 -11.60 21.94
C ASN A 242 -11.59 -10.87 21.16
N LYS A 243 -12.78 -11.48 21.15
CA LYS A 243 -13.96 -10.92 20.46
C LYS A 243 -14.38 -9.55 20.98
N ASN A 244 -14.04 -9.20 22.23
CA ASN A 244 -14.33 -7.87 22.81
C ASN A 244 -13.44 -6.77 22.19
N PHE A 245 -12.40 -7.13 21.43
CA PHE A 245 -11.57 -6.18 20.65
C PHE A 245 -12.29 -5.75 19.35
N THR A 246 -13.61 -5.65 19.39
CA THR A 246 -14.45 -5.15 18.29
C THR A 246 -15.36 -4.03 18.77
N ILE A 247 -15.82 -3.18 17.85
CA ILE A 247 -16.82 -2.15 18.15
C ILE A 247 -18.22 -2.73 17.95
N ILE A 248 -18.63 -3.05 16.75
CA ILE A 248 -19.94 -3.65 16.46
C ILE A 248 -19.72 -5.09 16.00
N ASN A 249 -18.87 -5.24 15.00
CA ASN A 249 -18.42 -6.51 14.44
C ASN A 249 -17.01 -6.35 13.83
N ALA A 250 -16.40 -7.45 13.39
CA ALA A 250 -15.05 -7.44 12.85
C ALA A 250 -14.94 -6.57 11.60
N ALA A 251 -15.88 -6.67 10.64
CA ALA A 251 -15.87 -5.91 9.42
C ALA A 251 -15.91 -4.40 9.68
N THR A 252 -16.80 -3.96 10.56
CA THR A 252 -16.92 -2.55 10.96
C THR A 252 -15.65 -2.06 11.64
N THR A 253 -15.06 -2.85 12.55
CA THR A 253 -13.83 -2.48 13.25
C THR A 253 -12.64 -2.31 12.29
N ILE A 254 -12.46 -3.25 11.37
CA ILE A 254 -11.40 -3.21 10.36
C ILE A 254 -11.59 -1.98 9.43
N SER A 255 -12.81 -1.78 8.95
CA SER A 255 -13.14 -0.65 8.06
C SER A 255 -12.95 0.69 8.76
N LEU A 256 -13.38 0.84 10.01
CA LEU A 256 -13.20 2.06 10.81
C LEU A 256 -11.72 2.36 11.04
N ALA A 257 -10.88 1.35 11.34
CA ALA A 257 -9.44 1.56 11.45
C ALA A 257 -8.85 2.15 10.16
N GLY A 258 -9.22 1.59 9.00
CA GLY A 258 -8.80 2.09 7.70
C GLY A 258 -9.32 3.49 7.39
N VAL A 259 -10.59 3.79 7.71
CA VAL A 259 -11.18 5.12 7.53
C VAL A 259 -10.49 6.16 8.43
N ILE A 260 -10.31 5.84 9.71
CA ILE A 260 -9.64 6.73 10.68
C ILE A 260 -8.24 7.09 10.17
N LEU A 261 -7.47 6.09 9.73
CA LEU A 261 -6.12 6.33 9.21
C LEU A 261 -6.15 7.20 7.94
N THR A 262 -7.08 6.95 7.02
CA THR A 262 -7.21 7.72 5.77
C THR A 262 -7.63 9.17 6.04
N VAL A 263 -8.66 9.38 6.88
CA VAL A 263 -9.13 10.72 7.27
C VAL A 263 -8.02 11.49 7.99
N ALA A 264 -7.34 10.84 8.94
CA ALA A 264 -6.24 11.44 9.67
C ALA A 264 -5.08 11.83 8.73
N ASN A 265 -4.77 11.00 7.73
CA ASN A 265 -3.74 11.29 6.73
C ASN A 265 -4.11 12.51 5.87
N ILE A 266 -5.37 12.62 5.43
CA ILE A 266 -5.88 13.78 4.69
C ILE A 266 -5.80 15.05 5.54
N LEU A 267 -6.25 15.00 6.79
CA LEU A 267 -6.15 16.13 7.73
C LEU A 267 -4.70 16.53 8.00
N GLY A 268 -3.80 15.55 8.10
CA GLY A 268 -2.37 15.78 8.23
C GLY A 268 -1.79 16.49 7.02
N ASN A 269 -2.14 16.05 5.82
CA ASN A 269 -1.71 16.65 4.55
C ASN A 269 -2.14 18.12 4.44
N ILE A 270 -3.42 18.41 4.71
CA ILE A 270 -3.94 19.78 4.71
C ILE A 270 -3.24 20.63 5.78
N SER A 271 -3.03 20.07 6.97
CA SER A 271 -2.39 20.79 8.08
C SER A 271 -0.88 21.00 7.92
N ALA A 272 -0.23 20.34 6.98
CA ALA A 272 1.20 20.51 6.72
C ALA A 272 1.57 21.97 6.37
N ASN A 273 0.73 22.64 5.60
CA ASN A 273 0.91 24.02 5.14
C ASN A 273 0.18 25.06 6.00
N THR A 274 -0.51 24.63 7.05
CA THR A 274 -1.23 25.50 7.98
C THR A 274 -0.67 25.34 9.40
N ILE A 275 -1.23 24.42 10.18
CA ILE A 275 -0.86 24.18 11.59
C ILE A 275 0.61 23.74 11.75
N PHE A 276 1.09 22.87 10.86
CA PHE A 276 2.45 22.34 10.89
C PHE A 276 3.44 23.11 10.00
N GLN A 277 3.07 24.27 9.43
CA GLN A 277 3.91 25.02 8.50
C GLN A 277 5.32 25.25 9.07
N ASN A 278 5.42 25.69 10.31
CA ASN A 278 6.68 26.00 11.00
C ASN A 278 7.29 24.78 11.74
N VAL A 279 6.68 23.62 11.63
CA VAL A 279 7.19 22.40 12.28
C VAL A 279 8.11 21.66 11.33
N ALA A 280 9.38 21.49 11.70
CA ALA A 280 10.35 20.75 10.90
C ALA A 280 9.92 19.29 10.71
N LEU A 281 10.13 18.74 9.50
CA LEU A 281 9.87 17.33 9.17
C LEU A 281 10.41 16.36 10.22
N LYS A 282 11.62 16.60 10.69
CA LYS A 282 12.27 15.81 11.74
C LYS A 282 11.41 15.67 13.01
N LYS A 283 10.77 16.74 13.48
CA LYS A 283 9.95 16.72 14.69
C LYS A 283 8.68 15.88 14.48
N ILE A 284 8.07 15.97 13.30
CA ILE A 284 6.88 15.19 12.93
C ILE A 284 7.22 13.70 12.89
N LEU A 285 8.32 13.34 12.24
CA LEU A 285 8.78 11.94 12.15
C LEU A 285 9.10 11.37 13.53
N TYR A 286 9.68 12.17 14.43
CA TYR A 286 9.97 11.72 15.80
C TYR A 286 8.73 11.56 16.66
N PHE A 287 7.74 12.42 16.48
CA PHE A 287 6.43 12.23 17.11
C PHE A 287 5.80 10.91 16.67
N ALA A 288 5.83 10.63 15.37
CA ALA A 288 5.34 9.36 14.85
C ALA A 288 6.10 8.16 15.42
N LEU A 289 7.45 8.23 15.48
CA LEU A 289 8.28 7.18 16.09
C LEU A 289 7.94 6.92 17.55
N LEU A 290 7.76 7.98 18.34
CA LEU A 290 7.40 7.87 19.76
C LEU A 290 6.01 7.24 19.94
N GLY A 291 5.07 7.49 19.03
CA GLY A 291 3.73 6.95 19.08
C GLY A 291 3.63 5.45 18.77
N LEU A 292 4.58 4.89 18.01
CA LEU A 292 4.55 3.47 17.60
C LEU A 292 4.54 2.47 18.79
N PRO A 293 5.42 2.58 19.80
CA PRO A 293 5.34 1.69 20.96
C PRO A 293 3.99 1.74 21.66
N PHE A 294 3.40 2.93 21.79
CA PHE A 294 2.06 3.06 22.38
C PHE A 294 0.98 2.41 21.53
N LEU A 295 1.11 2.46 20.18
CA LEU A 295 0.20 1.76 19.29
C LEU A 295 0.23 0.24 19.54
N PHE A 296 1.42 -0.37 19.63
CA PHE A 296 1.52 -1.80 19.94
C PHE A 296 1.11 -2.12 21.38
N LEU A 297 1.30 -1.20 22.33
CA LEU A 297 0.77 -1.32 23.69
C LEU A 297 -0.77 -1.39 23.68
N SER A 298 -1.46 -0.65 22.81
CA SER A 298 -2.94 -0.72 22.71
C SER A 298 -3.47 -2.11 22.35
N PHE A 299 -2.70 -2.88 21.55
CA PHE A 299 -3.00 -4.28 21.26
C PHE A 299 -2.77 -5.20 22.46
N LEU A 300 -1.76 -4.92 23.28
CA LEU A 300 -1.49 -5.71 24.49
C LEU A 300 -2.57 -5.53 25.54
N ILE A 301 -3.00 -4.29 25.77
CA ILE A 301 -4.08 -3.99 26.72
C ILE A 301 -5.47 -4.27 26.13
N GLN A 302 -5.55 -4.72 24.87
CA GLN A 302 -6.78 -5.05 24.15
C GLN A 302 -7.82 -3.91 24.18
N ASN A 303 -7.36 -2.66 23.99
CA ASN A 303 -8.22 -1.48 23.98
C ASN A 303 -8.30 -0.89 22.56
N ILE A 304 -9.40 -1.17 21.87
CA ILE A 304 -9.62 -0.72 20.49
C ILE A 304 -9.76 0.80 20.39
N TRP A 305 -10.33 1.47 21.37
CA TRP A 305 -10.49 2.92 21.37
C TRP A 305 -9.16 3.63 21.49
N PHE A 306 -8.27 3.11 22.34
CA PHE A 306 -6.90 3.62 22.46
C PHE A 306 -6.09 3.37 21.15
N CYS A 307 -6.30 2.20 20.52
CA CYS A 307 -5.73 1.92 19.20
C CYS A 307 -6.20 2.96 18.18
N PHE A 308 -7.49 3.25 18.09
CA PHE A 308 -8.06 4.21 17.15
C PHE A 308 -7.57 5.65 17.39
N LEU A 309 -7.47 6.06 18.65
CA LEU A 309 -6.88 7.35 18.99
C LEU A 309 -5.44 7.48 18.48
N LEU A 310 -4.63 6.43 18.69
CA LEU A 310 -3.24 6.42 18.22
C LEU A 310 -3.14 6.35 16.70
N LEU A 311 -3.97 5.56 16.02
CA LEU A 311 -4.06 5.54 14.57
C LEU A 311 -4.40 6.91 14.00
N PHE A 312 -5.31 7.63 14.64
CA PHE A 312 -5.66 8.99 14.24
C PHE A 312 -4.48 9.96 14.38
N LEU A 313 -3.83 9.98 15.56
CA LEU A 313 -2.69 10.87 15.81
C LEU A 313 -1.50 10.55 14.89
N LEU A 314 -1.19 9.27 14.70
CA LEU A 314 -0.11 8.83 13.84
C LEU A 314 -0.44 9.02 12.36
N GLY A 315 -1.72 8.89 11.97
CA GLY A 315 -2.21 9.21 10.64
C GLY A 315 -2.02 10.68 10.29
N ILE A 316 -2.34 11.61 11.21
CA ILE A 316 -2.08 13.04 11.05
C ILE A 316 -0.57 13.31 10.88
N ALA A 317 0.27 12.70 11.71
CA ALA A 317 1.71 12.85 11.61
C ALA A 317 2.26 12.34 10.26
N SER A 318 1.80 11.16 9.80
CA SER A 318 2.16 10.59 8.49
C SER A 318 1.73 11.50 7.35
N GLY A 319 0.47 11.97 7.36
CA GLY A 319 -0.06 12.89 6.35
C GLY A 319 0.71 14.20 6.30
N ALA A 320 1.04 14.80 7.44
CA ALA A 320 1.82 16.03 7.49
C ALA A 320 3.29 15.83 7.09
N ALA A 321 3.85 14.65 7.30
CA ALA A 321 5.23 14.34 6.90
C ALA A 321 5.39 14.24 5.38
N SER A 322 4.39 13.71 4.66
CA SER A 322 4.47 13.45 3.22
C SER A 322 4.82 14.69 2.39
N PRO A 323 4.04 15.78 2.37
CA PRO A 323 4.37 16.94 1.55
C PRO A 323 5.67 17.62 1.98
N LYS A 324 6.00 17.62 3.28
CA LYS A 324 7.27 18.16 3.78
C LYS A 324 8.46 17.32 3.34
N PHE A 325 8.31 16.00 3.24
CA PHE A 325 9.35 15.12 2.73
C PHE A 325 9.54 15.32 1.22
N TYR A 326 8.45 15.40 0.45
CA TYR A 326 8.54 15.73 -0.97
C TYR A 326 9.18 17.10 -1.21
N GLY A 327 8.79 18.13 -0.46
CA GLY A 327 9.44 19.44 -0.52
C GLY A 327 10.92 19.39 -0.17
N PHE A 328 11.32 18.61 0.83
CA PHE A 328 12.72 18.35 1.14
C PHE A 328 13.46 17.70 -0.02
N LEU A 329 12.86 16.70 -0.69
CA LEU A 329 13.46 16.04 -1.84
C LEU A 329 13.63 17.02 -3.02
N MET A 330 12.58 17.77 -3.38
CA MET A 330 12.62 18.75 -4.46
C MET A 330 13.70 19.82 -4.27
N ASN A 331 13.95 20.23 -3.03
CA ASN A 331 14.97 21.22 -2.72
C ASN A 331 16.42 20.67 -2.70
N ASN A 332 16.61 19.35 -2.70
CA ASN A 332 17.92 18.72 -2.56
C ASN A 332 18.29 17.79 -3.71
N LEU A 333 17.36 17.49 -4.62
CA LEU A 333 17.59 16.65 -5.79
C LEU A 333 17.71 17.50 -7.06
N SER A 334 18.56 17.08 -7.98
CA SER A 334 18.67 17.73 -9.30
C SER A 334 17.43 17.40 -10.14
N PRO A 335 16.83 18.40 -10.84
CA PRO A 335 15.65 18.19 -11.68
C PRO A 335 15.83 17.11 -12.76
N GLU A 336 17.04 17.04 -13.33
CA GLU A 336 17.39 16.10 -14.42
C GLU A 336 17.30 14.61 -14.03
N LYS A 337 17.47 14.28 -12.74
CA LYS A 337 17.49 12.89 -12.22
C LYS A 337 16.40 12.60 -11.21
N ILE A 338 15.43 13.49 -11.08
CA ILE A 338 14.40 13.38 -10.04
C ILE A 338 13.58 12.09 -10.17
N GLY A 339 13.26 11.66 -11.38
CA GLY A 339 12.52 10.42 -11.64
C GLY A 339 13.26 9.18 -11.12
N LEU A 340 14.56 9.07 -11.41
CA LEU A 340 15.41 7.97 -10.94
C LEU A 340 15.47 7.96 -9.40
N PHE A 341 15.73 9.11 -8.78
CA PHE A 341 15.77 9.22 -7.32
C PHE A 341 14.43 8.89 -6.66
N MET A 342 13.32 9.33 -7.22
CA MET A 342 11.98 9.02 -6.71
C MET A 342 11.65 7.53 -6.79
N SER A 343 12.06 6.86 -7.87
CA SER A 343 11.92 5.41 -8.02
C SER A 343 12.72 4.66 -6.95
N GLU A 344 13.96 5.06 -6.70
CA GLU A 344 14.83 4.44 -5.69
C GLU A 344 14.32 4.65 -4.26
N ILE A 345 13.85 5.85 -3.95
CA ILE A 345 13.20 6.18 -2.68
C ILE A 345 11.94 5.34 -2.50
N GLY A 346 11.10 5.26 -3.54
CA GLY A 346 9.90 4.42 -3.55
C GLY A 346 10.22 2.95 -3.26
N THR A 347 11.25 2.40 -3.91
CA THR A 347 11.72 1.03 -3.68
C THR A 347 12.18 0.83 -2.23
N THR A 348 12.95 1.77 -1.68
CA THR A 348 13.42 1.70 -0.29
C THR A 348 12.26 1.70 0.70
N MET A 349 11.24 2.53 0.47
CA MET A 349 10.02 2.55 1.29
C MET A 349 9.24 1.25 1.20
N GLN A 350 9.18 0.65 0.01
CA GLN A 350 8.50 -0.62 -0.24
C GLN A 350 9.18 -1.79 0.50
N LEU A 351 10.51 -1.81 0.58
CA LEU A 351 11.26 -2.83 1.34
C LEU A 351 10.87 -2.84 2.83
N GLY A 352 10.56 -1.68 3.41
CA GLY A 352 10.04 -1.59 4.79
C GLY A 352 8.71 -2.33 4.95
N ILE A 353 7.79 -2.14 3.99
CA ILE A 353 6.48 -2.81 3.97
C ILE A 353 6.66 -4.32 3.84
N VAL A 354 7.44 -4.75 2.87
CA VAL A 354 7.72 -6.16 2.60
C VAL A 354 8.34 -6.85 3.82
N GLY A 355 9.35 -6.23 4.43
CA GLY A 355 10.01 -6.77 5.62
C GLY A 355 9.06 -6.93 6.82
N ALA A 356 8.19 -5.95 7.05
CA ALA A 356 7.21 -6.01 8.14
C ALA A 356 6.12 -7.07 7.88
N GLN A 357 5.57 -7.13 6.68
CA GLN A 357 4.55 -8.12 6.32
C GLN A 357 5.10 -9.54 6.33
N LEU A 358 6.33 -9.76 5.84
CA LEU A 358 7.00 -11.06 5.90
C LEU A 358 7.23 -11.50 7.35
N SER A 359 7.77 -10.62 8.19
CA SER A 359 7.99 -10.93 9.61
C SER A 359 6.67 -11.23 10.32
N PHE A 360 5.61 -10.45 10.06
CA PHE A 360 4.29 -10.70 10.61
C PHE A 360 3.74 -12.07 10.19
N SER A 361 3.82 -12.41 8.90
CA SER A 361 3.29 -13.68 8.36
C SER A 361 3.99 -14.89 8.97
N ILE A 362 5.30 -14.84 9.16
CA ILE A 362 6.07 -15.92 9.81
C ILE A 362 5.67 -16.02 11.29
N LEU A 363 5.59 -14.90 11.99
CA LEU A 363 5.28 -14.90 13.42
C LEU A 363 3.86 -15.34 13.71
N ILE A 364 2.85 -14.87 12.96
CA ILE A 364 1.44 -15.20 13.23
C ILE A 364 1.14 -16.69 13.02
N ALA A 365 1.90 -17.37 12.16
CA ALA A 365 1.79 -18.81 11.97
C ALA A 365 2.33 -19.63 13.16
N SER A 366 3.22 -19.03 13.98
CA SER A 366 3.99 -19.76 14.98
C SER A 366 3.71 -19.36 16.42
N ILE A 367 3.28 -18.11 16.65
CA ILE A 367 3.09 -17.55 17.99
C ILE A 367 1.75 -16.82 18.14
N SER A 368 1.31 -16.64 19.38
CA SER A 368 0.02 -15.99 19.67
C SER A 368 0.00 -14.49 19.26
N PRO A 369 -1.19 -13.92 18.93
CA PRO A 369 -1.33 -12.50 18.62
C PRO A 369 -0.79 -11.56 19.72
N VAL A 370 -0.91 -11.96 20.98
CA VAL A 370 -0.36 -11.22 22.12
C VAL A 370 1.16 -11.21 22.08
N ALA A 371 1.80 -12.36 21.83
CA ALA A 371 3.26 -12.46 21.71
C ALA A 371 3.78 -11.64 20.52
N ILE A 372 3.05 -11.58 19.41
CA ILE A 372 3.38 -10.72 18.25
C ILE A 372 3.33 -9.24 18.65
N SER A 373 2.32 -8.83 19.42
CA SER A 373 2.20 -7.46 19.90
C SER A 373 3.38 -7.08 20.81
N TYR A 374 3.84 -8.00 21.69
CA TYR A 374 5.09 -7.81 22.47
C TYR A 374 6.32 -7.67 21.57
N PHE A 375 6.44 -8.51 20.56
CA PHE A 375 7.57 -8.47 19.62
C PHE A 375 7.65 -7.10 18.93
N TYR A 376 6.52 -6.59 18.37
CA TYR A 376 6.51 -5.28 17.72
C TYR A 376 6.63 -4.12 18.70
N LEU A 377 6.14 -4.25 19.93
CA LEU A 377 6.39 -3.27 20.98
C LEU A 377 7.89 -3.15 21.27
N ILE A 378 8.59 -4.27 21.44
CA ILE A 378 10.03 -4.29 21.70
C ILE A 378 10.80 -3.70 20.51
N ILE A 379 10.51 -4.16 19.28
CA ILE A 379 11.20 -3.67 18.08
C ILE A 379 10.97 -2.18 17.88
N SER A 380 9.75 -1.70 17.98
CA SER A 380 9.45 -0.27 17.82
C SER A 380 10.13 0.58 18.90
N THR A 381 10.18 0.09 20.14
CA THR A 381 10.89 0.76 21.23
C THR A 381 12.39 0.80 21.00
N LEU A 382 13.00 -0.33 20.65
CA LEU A 382 14.44 -0.41 20.36
C LEU A 382 14.82 0.47 19.16
N PHE A 383 14.01 0.45 18.11
CA PHE A 383 14.24 1.31 16.93
C PHE A 383 14.14 2.79 17.30
N THR A 384 13.12 3.17 18.05
CA THR A 384 12.95 4.54 18.55
C THR A 384 14.15 4.97 19.37
N CYS A 385 14.55 4.18 20.37
CA CYS A 385 15.73 4.45 21.20
C CYS A 385 17.01 4.56 20.37
N TRP A 386 17.21 3.67 19.41
CA TRP A 386 18.39 3.69 18.54
C TRP A 386 18.46 4.99 17.71
N ILE A 387 17.36 5.43 17.13
CA ILE A 387 17.31 6.71 16.37
C ILE A 387 17.66 7.90 17.29
N PHE A 388 17.11 7.95 18.49
CA PHE A 388 17.42 9.05 19.44
C PHE A 388 18.89 9.03 19.89
N ILE A 389 19.46 7.86 20.19
CA ILE A 389 20.88 7.72 20.56
C ILE A 389 21.79 8.14 19.38
N LYS A 390 21.48 7.69 18.16
CA LYS A 390 22.23 8.06 16.95
C LYS A 390 22.28 9.56 16.76
N GLN A 391 21.17 10.25 17.01
CA GLN A 391 21.11 11.70 16.88
C GLN A 391 21.86 12.43 17.99
N ARG A 392 21.73 11.97 19.24
CA ARG A 392 22.49 12.56 20.34
C ARG A 392 23.99 12.51 20.05
N LYS A 393 24.48 11.40 19.50
CA LYS A 393 25.89 11.25 19.08
C LYS A 393 26.29 12.18 17.94
N LYS A 394 25.40 12.47 16.96
CA LYS A 394 25.68 13.43 15.89
C LYS A 394 25.76 14.88 16.43
N ARG A 395 24.89 15.21 17.39
CA ARG A 395 24.87 16.52 18.03
C ARG A 395 26.13 16.80 18.86
N THR A 396 26.64 15.79 19.59
CA THR A 396 27.89 15.91 20.36
C THR A 396 29.15 15.99 19.50
N LYS A 397 29.07 15.53 18.24
CA LYS A 397 30.19 15.60 17.28
C LYS A 397 30.18 16.87 16.42
N GLY A 398 29.27 17.83 16.66
CA GLY A 398 29.18 19.08 15.89
C GLY A 398 28.76 18.89 14.41
N LEU A 399 28.14 17.75 14.08
CA LEU A 399 27.72 17.35 12.72
C LEU A 399 26.25 17.65 12.45
N LEU A 400 25.64 18.56 13.23
CA LEU A 400 24.25 19.02 13.11
C LEU A 400 24.22 20.54 13.01
#